data_886c8e6ba3d536b1c6abadbccb69ecaa
#
_entry.id   886c8e6ba3d536b1c6abadbccb69ecaa
#
_cell.length_a   1.000
_cell.length_b   1.000
_cell.length_c   1.000
_cell.angle_alpha   90.00
_cell.angle_beta   90.00
_cell.angle_gamma   90.00
#
_symmetry.space_group_name_H-M   'P 1'
#
loop_
_entity.id
_entity.type
_entity.pdbx_description
1 polymer ?
#
loop_
_entity_poly.entity_id
_entity_poly.type
_entity_poly.pdbx_seq_one_letter_code
_entity_poly.pdbx_strand_id
1 'polypeptide(L)'
;MDALNHLREEIDALDRELIQLFAKRLELVTQIGEVKHEKGLPIYAPDRELAMLQARREEAAKAGISPQLIEDVLRRFMRESYSNENQFGFKTLNPAINKIVIVGGYGKMGQLFARYLRASGYPISILDRNDWDVAERILTNADVVIVSVPIDHTLETIERLKPYLTENMLLADLTSVKRSPLAKMLDVHKGAVLGLHPMFGPDIASMAKQVLVHCDGRFSERYEWLLEQIQIWGAKIYQIDAAEHDHNMTYIQALRHFSTFANGLHLSKQPVNLSNLLALSSPIYRLELAMIGRLFAQDAALYADIIMDKPENLDVIESLKQTYEEALQFFEKGDRQGFIDAFHQVREWFGEYSNQFLQESRQLLQQAHDLRHV
;
A
#
# COMPACT_ATOMS: atom_id res chain seq x y z
N MET A 1 27.81 -38.55 -19.57
CA MET A 1 27.04 -37.43 -20.12
C MET A 1 25.59 -37.81 -20.46
N ASP A 2 25.35 -39.02 -20.97
CA ASP A 2 24.00 -39.49 -21.34
C ASP A 2 23.01 -39.54 -20.15
N ALA A 3 23.41 -40.08 -18.99
CA ALA A 3 22.51 -40.16 -17.83
C ALA A 3 22.03 -38.77 -17.30
N LEU A 4 22.95 -37.77 -17.30
CA LEU A 4 22.62 -36.42 -16.89
C LEU A 4 21.66 -35.74 -17.88
N ASN A 5 21.86 -35.95 -19.18
CA ASN A 5 20.98 -35.41 -20.22
C ASN A 5 19.61 -36.06 -20.16
N HIS A 6 19.54 -37.37 -19.95
CA HIS A 6 18.25 -38.05 -19.77
C HIS A 6 17.45 -37.52 -18.56
N LEU A 7 18.08 -37.34 -17.40
CA LEU A 7 17.45 -36.73 -16.22
C LEU A 7 16.98 -35.30 -16.47
N ARG A 8 17.73 -34.52 -17.24
CA ARG A 8 17.29 -33.16 -17.64
C ARG A 8 16.07 -33.20 -18.55
N GLU A 9 16.02 -34.13 -19.51
CA GLU A 9 14.84 -34.31 -20.38
C GLU A 9 13.61 -34.73 -19.58
N GLU A 10 13.76 -35.56 -18.55
CA GLU A 10 12.67 -35.93 -17.64
C GLU A 10 12.17 -34.72 -16.83
N ILE A 11 13.11 -33.89 -16.31
CA ILE A 11 12.75 -32.61 -15.62
C ILE A 11 12.02 -31.69 -16.59
N ASP A 12 12.51 -31.50 -17.81
CA ASP A 12 11.87 -30.66 -18.82
C ASP A 12 10.46 -31.15 -19.17
N ALA A 13 10.22 -32.46 -19.13
CA ALA A 13 8.89 -33.03 -19.34
C ALA A 13 7.94 -32.69 -18.17
N LEU A 14 8.41 -32.85 -16.92
CA LEU A 14 7.67 -32.48 -15.72
C LEU A 14 7.35 -30.99 -15.67
N ASP A 15 8.29 -30.12 -16.06
CA ASP A 15 8.07 -28.67 -16.13
C ASP A 15 6.95 -28.32 -17.13
N ARG A 16 6.88 -29.04 -18.28
CA ARG A 16 5.77 -28.86 -19.22
C ARG A 16 4.43 -29.27 -18.61
N GLU A 17 4.39 -30.37 -17.85
CA GLU A 17 3.16 -30.79 -17.15
C GLU A 17 2.76 -29.77 -16.08
N LEU A 18 3.71 -29.21 -15.32
CA LEU A 18 3.45 -28.13 -14.37
C LEU A 18 2.83 -26.91 -15.05
N ILE A 19 3.34 -26.50 -16.22
CA ILE A 19 2.76 -25.38 -16.98
C ILE A 19 1.30 -25.67 -17.33
N GLN A 20 0.93 -26.89 -17.74
CA GLN A 20 -0.46 -27.26 -18.03
C GLN A 20 -1.35 -27.23 -16.78
N LEU A 21 -0.84 -27.69 -15.63
CA LEU A 21 -1.55 -27.60 -14.36
C LEU A 21 -1.76 -26.16 -13.93
N PHE A 22 -0.78 -25.29 -14.18
CA PHE A 22 -0.87 -23.87 -13.91
C PHE A 22 -1.94 -23.19 -14.77
N ALA A 23 -1.96 -23.47 -16.07
CA ALA A 23 -2.99 -22.96 -16.98
C ALA A 23 -4.40 -23.37 -16.49
N LYS A 24 -4.61 -24.66 -16.20
CA LYS A 24 -5.88 -25.17 -15.69
C LYS A 24 -6.29 -24.50 -14.35
N ARG A 25 -5.32 -24.25 -13.47
CA ARG A 25 -5.60 -23.54 -12.21
C ARG A 25 -6.06 -22.10 -12.46
N LEU A 26 -5.44 -21.38 -13.41
CA LEU A 26 -5.83 -20.03 -13.77
C LEU A 26 -7.22 -19.96 -14.40
N GLU A 27 -7.60 -20.96 -15.22
CA GLU A 27 -8.98 -21.08 -15.74
C GLU A 27 -10.01 -21.20 -14.61
N LEU A 28 -9.74 -22.02 -13.59
CA LEU A 28 -10.61 -22.13 -12.41
C LEU A 28 -10.68 -20.84 -11.61
N VAL A 29 -9.57 -20.09 -11.50
CA VAL A 29 -9.55 -18.76 -10.86
C VAL A 29 -10.43 -17.78 -11.62
N THR A 30 -10.42 -17.81 -12.95
CA THR A 30 -11.32 -17.02 -13.79
C THR A 30 -12.78 -17.27 -13.42
N GLN A 31 -13.21 -18.53 -13.35
CA GLN A 31 -14.58 -18.92 -12.95
C GLN A 31 -14.91 -18.48 -11.50
N ILE A 32 -13.95 -18.55 -10.60
CA ILE A 32 -14.10 -18.02 -9.22
C ILE A 32 -14.33 -16.50 -9.25
N GLY A 33 -13.59 -15.77 -10.09
CA GLY A 33 -13.76 -14.33 -10.27
C GLY A 33 -15.16 -13.95 -10.74
N GLU A 34 -15.72 -14.67 -11.71
CA GLU A 34 -17.10 -14.49 -12.19
C GLU A 34 -18.13 -14.69 -11.06
N VAL A 35 -18.01 -15.77 -10.30
CA VAL A 35 -18.89 -16.04 -9.14
C VAL A 35 -18.78 -14.98 -8.06
N LYS A 36 -17.56 -14.51 -7.77
CA LYS A 36 -17.35 -13.43 -6.79
C LYS A 36 -17.98 -12.12 -7.25
N HIS A 37 -17.82 -11.79 -8.54
CA HIS A 37 -18.45 -10.62 -9.14
C HIS A 37 -19.98 -10.68 -8.99
N GLU A 38 -20.62 -11.79 -9.40
CA GLU A 38 -22.08 -11.94 -9.31
C GLU A 38 -22.60 -11.82 -7.87
N LYS A 39 -21.89 -12.44 -6.93
CA LYS A 39 -22.30 -12.48 -5.50
C LYS A 39 -21.85 -11.29 -4.68
N GLY A 40 -20.99 -10.43 -5.20
CA GLY A 40 -20.41 -9.33 -4.44
C GLY A 40 -19.46 -9.81 -3.32
N LEU A 41 -18.67 -10.84 -3.57
CA LEU A 41 -17.71 -11.37 -2.62
C LEU A 41 -16.34 -10.71 -2.80
N PRO A 42 -15.59 -10.48 -1.71
CA PRO A 42 -14.24 -9.91 -1.79
C PRO A 42 -13.29 -10.82 -2.60
N ILE A 43 -12.41 -10.19 -3.40
CA ILE A 43 -11.35 -10.95 -4.09
C ILE A 43 -10.36 -11.58 -3.10
N TYR A 44 -10.13 -10.95 -1.95
CA TYR A 44 -9.26 -11.44 -0.87
C TYR A 44 -10.08 -12.00 0.29
N ALA A 45 -9.84 -13.28 0.64
CA ALA A 45 -10.46 -13.99 1.74
C ALA A 45 -9.36 -14.56 2.66
N PRO A 46 -8.94 -13.84 3.72
CA PRO A 46 -7.79 -14.18 4.54
C PRO A 46 -7.89 -15.57 5.20
N ASP A 47 -9.05 -15.88 5.79
CA ASP A 47 -9.24 -17.16 6.50
C ASP A 47 -9.13 -18.36 5.55
N ARG A 48 -9.71 -18.24 4.35
CA ARG A 48 -9.59 -19.30 3.33
C ARG A 48 -8.15 -19.45 2.82
N GLU A 49 -7.44 -18.34 2.64
CA GLU A 49 -6.03 -18.37 2.24
C GLU A 49 -5.19 -19.09 3.30
N LEU A 50 -5.33 -18.72 4.56
CA LEU A 50 -4.60 -19.35 5.67
C LEU A 50 -4.89 -20.84 5.78
N ALA A 51 -6.17 -21.24 5.76
CA ALA A 51 -6.56 -22.64 5.83
C ALA A 51 -6.02 -23.47 4.65
N MET A 52 -6.07 -22.91 3.43
CA MET A 52 -5.53 -23.55 2.25
C MET A 52 -4.02 -23.73 2.33
N LEU A 53 -3.29 -22.69 2.71
CA LEU A 53 -1.82 -22.76 2.85
C LEU A 53 -1.43 -23.80 3.90
N GLN A 54 -2.09 -23.82 5.05
CA GLN A 54 -1.83 -24.79 6.09
C GLN A 54 -2.03 -26.23 5.60
N ALA A 55 -3.16 -26.51 4.93
CA ALA A 55 -3.43 -27.83 4.38
C ALA A 55 -2.39 -28.27 3.35
N ARG A 56 -1.96 -27.36 2.46
CA ARG A 56 -0.95 -27.68 1.43
C ARG A 56 0.45 -27.87 2.04
N ARG A 57 0.79 -27.16 3.09
CA ARG A 57 2.04 -27.38 3.86
C ARG A 57 2.10 -28.77 4.46
N GLU A 58 0.99 -29.23 5.06
CA GLU A 58 0.90 -30.57 5.65
C GLU A 58 0.97 -31.68 4.60
N GLU A 59 0.35 -31.49 3.43
CA GLU A 59 0.46 -32.43 2.31
C GLU A 59 1.88 -32.49 1.75
N ALA A 60 2.54 -31.33 1.57
CA ALA A 60 3.92 -31.27 1.13
C ALA A 60 4.87 -32.03 2.07
N ALA A 61 4.73 -31.82 3.38
CA ALA A 61 5.54 -32.54 4.38
C ALA A 61 5.34 -34.06 4.29
N LYS A 62 4.11 -34.54 4.11
CA LYS A 62 3.81 -35.99 3.91
C LYS A 62 4.42 -36.54 2.63
N ALA A 63 4.55 -35.69 1.59
CA ALA A 63 5.16 -36.05 0.32
C ALA A 63 6.70 -35.91 0.31
N GLY A 64 7.31 -35.52 1.44
CA GLY A 64 8.78 -35.29 1.52
C GLY A 64 9.23 -34.01 0.82
N ILE A 65 8.31 -33.09 0.52
CA ILE A 65 8.59 -31.78 -0.11
C ILE A 65 8.63 -30.69 0.97
N SER A 66 9.53 -29.70 0.81
CA SER A 66 9.56 -28.56 1.72
C SER A 66 8.20 -27.84 1.79
N PRO A 67 7.58 -27.74 2.97
CA PRO A 67 6.35 -26.97 3.14
C PRO A 67 6.50 -25.51 2.74
N GLN A 68 7.69 -24.93 2.95
CA GLN A 68 7.99 -23.56 2.56
C GLN A 68 7.98 -23.38 1.04
N LEU A 69 8.57 -24.30 0.28
CA LEU A 69 8.57 -24.27 -1.18
C LEU A 69 7.12 -24.20 -1.72
N ILE A 70 6.24 -25.07 -1.21
CA ILE A 70 4.84 -25.08 -1.65
C ILE A 70 4.12 -23.81 -1.28
N GLU A 71 4.36 -23.28 -0.08
CA GLU A 71 3.78 -22.00 0.33
C GLU A 71 4.22 -20.85 -0.59
N ASP A 72 5.49 -20.74 -0.91
CA ASP A 72 6.04 -19.68 -1.76
C ASP A 72 5.46 -19.74 -3.19
N VAL A 73 5.38 -20.93 -3.77
CA VAL A 73 4.74 -21.17 -5.07
C VAL A 73 3.27 -20.76 -5.04
N LEU A 74 2.51 -21.19 -4.03
CA LEU A 74 1.09 -20.87 -3.93
C LEU A 74 0.84 -19.39 -3.68
N ARG A 75 1.64 -18.73 -2.86
CA ARG A 75 1.56 -17.26 -2.66
C ARG A 75 1.83 -16.49 -3.96
N ARG A 76 2.77 -16.96 -4.80
CA ARG A 76 3.00 -16.37 -6.11
C ARG A 76 1.77 -16.53 -7.02
N PHE A 77 1.17 -17.73 -7.05
CA PHE A 77 -0.07 -17.97 -7.80
C PHE A 77 -1.24 -17.10 -7.30
N MET A 78 -1.40 -16.95 -6.00
CA MET A 78 -2.47 -16.12 -5.46
C MET A 78 -2.32 -14.65 -5.86
N ARG A 79 -1.10 -14.11 -5.86
CA ARG A 79 -0.86 -12.75 -6.36
C ARG A 79 -1.30 -12.56 -7.81
N GLU A 80 -0.98 -13.53 -8.67
CA GLU A 80 -1.43 -13.53 -10.06
C GLU A 80 -2.96 -13.65 -10.17
N SER A 81 -3.55 -14.52 -9.35
CA SER A 81 -5.01 -14.71 -9.31
C SER A 81 -5.74 -13.42 -8.96
N TYR A 82 -5.29 -12.67 -7.94
CA TYR A 82 -5.91 -11.39 -7.57
C TYR A 82 -5.82 -10.35 -8.69
N SER A 83 -4.72 -10.34 -9.45
CA SER A 83 -4.60 -9.45 -10.61
C SER A 83 -5.59 -9.82 -11.72
N ASN A 84 -5.79 -11.10 -11.96
CA ASN A 84 -6.71 -11.59 -12.99
C ASN A 84 -8.18 -11.40 -12.58
N GLU A 85 -8.55 -11.63 -11.32
CA GLU A 85 -9.91 -11.42 -10.80
C GLU A 85 -10.36 -9.96 -11.00
N ASN A 86 -9.46 -8.97 -10.95
CA ASN A 86 -9.79 -7.57 -11.22
C ASN A 86 -10.35 -7.30 -12.62
N GLN A 87 -10.08 -8.17 -13.61
CA GLN A 87 -10.51 -7.98 -14.99
C GLN A 87 -12.03 -8.19 -15.18
N PHE A 88 -12.68 -8.94 -14.28
CA PHE A 88 -14.11 -9.19 -14.32
C PHE A 88 -14.96 -8.04 -13.77
N GLY A 89 -14.33 -7.04 -13.18
CA GLY A 89 -15.01 -5.98 -12.47
C GLY A 89 -15.56 -6.45 -11.11
N PHE A 90 -16.41 -5.63 -10.54
CA PHE A 90 -16.97 -5.85 -9.20
C PHE A 90 -18.47 -5.55 -9.19
N LYS A 91 -19.22 -6.25 -8.36
CA LYS A 91 -20.63 -5.96 -8.16
C LYS A 91 -20.83 -4.54 -7.66
N THR A 92 -21.79 -3.83 -8.23
CA THR A 92 -22.24 -2.53 -7.73
C THR A 92 -23.03 -2.73 -6.44
N LEU A 93 -22.52 -2.26 -5.30
CA LEU A 93 -23.21 -2.43 -4.01
C LEU A 93 -24.32 -1.41 -3.80
N ASN A 94 -24.16 -0.19 -4.29
CA ASN A 94 -25.19 0.83 -4.21
C ASN A 94 -25.59 1.32 -5.61
N PRO A 95 -26.58 0.70 -6.24
CA PRO A 95 -27.04 1.09 -7.59
C PRO A 95 -27.78 2.43 -7.62
N ALA A 96 -28.09 3.03 -6.48
CA ALA A 96 -28.70 4.37 -6.42
C ALA A 96 -27.68 5.50 -6.71
N ILE A 97 -26.39 5.19 -6.70
CA ILE A 97 -25.34 6.17 -7.04
C ILE A 97 -25.24 6.32 -8.55
N ASN A 98 -25.61 7.48 -9.04
CA ASN A 98 -25.67 7.78 -10.47
C ASN A 98 -24.48 8.58 -10.95
N LYS A 99 -23.73 9.24 -10.06
CA LYS A 99 -22.58 10.05 -10.44
C LYS A 99 -21.57 10.21 -9.31
N ILE A 100 -20.35 9.82 -9.57
CA ILE A 100 -19.20 10.08 -8.70
C ILE A 100 -18.26 11.07 -9.41
N VAL A 101 -17.88 12.13 -8.72
CA VAL A 101 -16.89 13.09 -9.24
C VAL A 101 -15.58 12.93 -8.48
N ILE A 102 -14.47 12.75 -9.20
CA ILE A 102 -13.14 12.71 -8.61
C ILE A 102 -12.44 14.01 -8.95
N VAL A 103 -12.16 14.82 -7.93
CA VAL A 103 -11.43 16.07 -8.05
C VAL A 103 -9.93 15.77 -7.99
N GLY A 104 -9.17 16.18 -9.03
CA GLY A 104 -7.79 15.73 -9.23
C GLY A 104 -7.71 14.32 -9.84
N GLY A 105 -8.75 13.90 -10.54
CA GLY A 105 -8.91 12.53 -11.06
C GLY A 105 -7.92 12.16 -12.17
N TYR A 106 -7.15 13.09 -12.72
CA TYR A 106 -6.06 12.79 -13.65
C TYR A 106 -4.73 12.47 -12.94
N GLY A 107 -4.64 12.71 -11.63
CA GLY A 107 -3.54 12.24 -10.79
C GLY A 107 -3.52 10.71 -10.70
N LYS A 108 -2.35 10.13 -10.42
CA LYS A 108 -2.18 8.66 -10.40
C LYS A 108 -3.12 7.95 -9.41
N MET A 109 -3.33 8.51 -8.21
CA MET A 109 -4.23 7.94 -7.21
C MET A 109 -5.70 8.11 -7.62
N GLY A 110 -6.07 9.29 -8.14
CA GLY A 110 -7.40 9.54 -8.67
C GLY A 110 -7.77 8.59 -9.82
N GLN A 111 -6.83 8.32 -10.74
CA GLN A 111 -7.00 7.35 -11.82
C GLN A 111 -7.17 5.93 -11.30
N LEU A 112 -6.42 5.54 -10.26
CA LEU A 112 -6.56 4.22 -9.62
C LEU A 112 -7.98 4.03 -9.09
N PHE A 113 -8.47 4.98 -8.29
CA PHE A 113 -9.84 4.92 -7.75
C PHE A 113 -10.90 5.01 -8.85
N ALA A 114 -10.72 5.87 -9.86
CA ALA A 114 -11.62 5.94 -11.01
C ALA A 114 -11.73 4.60 -11.75
N ARG A 115 -10.61 3.88 -11.90
CA ARG A 115 -10.59 2.57 -12.53
C ARG A 115 -11.41 1.54 -11.73
N TYR A 116 -11.21 1.45 -10.41
CA TYR A 116 -11.93 0.51 -9.55
C TYR A 116 -13.43 0.83 -9.45
N LEU A 117 -13.78 2.11 -9.34
CA LEU A 117 -15.17 2.56 -9.32
C LEU A 117 -15.89 2.28 -10.66
N ARG A 118 -15.23 2.54 -11.80
CA ARG A 118 -15.77 2.16 -13.12
C ARG A 118 -15.92 0.65 -13.27
N ALA A 119 -14.95 -0.13 -12.81
CA ALA A 119 -15.02 -1.58 -12.80
C ALA A 119 -16.14 -2.11 -11.89
N SER A 120 -16.61 -1.29 -10.94
CA SER A 120 -17.78 -1.56 -10.09
C SER A 120 -19.09 -1.01 -10.68
N GLY A 121 -19.09 -0.52 -11.93
CA GLY A 121 -20.28 -0.04 -12.62
C GLY A 121 -20.69 1.39 -12.29
N TYR A 122 -19.92 2.17 -11.52
CA TYR A 122 -20.28 3.55 -11.19
C TYR A 122 -19.89 4.53 -12.30
N PRO A 123 -20.78 5.46 -12.68
CA PRO A 123 -20.47 6.55 -13.60
C PRO A 123 -19.51 7.55 -12.96
N ILE A 124 -18.35 7.75 -13.58
CA ILE A 124 -17.28 8.61 -13.07
C ILE A 124 -17.09 9.83 -13.95
N SER A 125 -17.15 11.01 -13.36
CA SER A 125 -16.71 12.29 -13.93
C SER A 125 -15.42 12.76 -13.24
N ILE A 126 -14.63 13.51 -13.93
CA ILE A 126 -13.37 14.08 -13.39
C ILE A 126 -13.51 15.60 -13.39
N LEU A 127 -13.11 16.24 -12.31
CA LEU A 127 -12.87 17.67 -12.20
C LEU A 127 -11.39 17.89 -11.89
N ASP A 128 -10.68 18.55 -12.75
CA ASP A 128 -9.25 18.80 -12.57
C ASP A 128 -8.93 20.31 -12.61
N ARG A 129 -7.67 20.67 -12.41
CA ARG A 129 -7.24 22.08 -12.28
C ARG A 129 -7.70 23.01 -13.40
N ASN A 130 -7.91 22.48 -14.60
CA ASN A 130 -8.30 23.25 -15.79
C ASN A 130 -9.82 23.26 -16.03
N ASP A 131 -10.63 22.62 -15.20
CA ASP A 131 -12.06 22.42 -15.43
C ASP A 131 -12.94 23.28 -14.51
N TRP A 132 -12.36 24.19 -13.73
CA TRP A 132 -13.10 24.95 -12.72
C TRP A 132 -14.09 25.96 -13.30
N ASP A 133 -13.90 26.42 -14.51
CA ASP A 133 -14.85 27.24 -15.26
C ASP A 133 -16.15 26.49 -15.62
N VAL A 134 -16.11 25.17 -15.66
CA VAL A 134 -17.25 24.27 -15.90
C VAL A 134 -17.59 23.38 -14.70
N ALA A 135 -17.04 23.69 -13.51
CA ALA A 135 -17.19 22.89 -12.29
C ALA A 135 -18.66 22.67 -11.91
N GLU A 136 -19.51 23.69 -12.05
CA GLU A 136 -20.96 23.57 -11.79
C GLU A 136 -21.58 22.46 -12.63
N ARG A 137 -21.30 22.42 -13.92
CA ARG A 137 -21.79 21.37 -14.83
C ARG A 137 -21.28 19.98 -14.45
N ILE A 138 -20.01 19.90 -14.04
CA ILE A 138 -19.40 18.62 -13.64
C ILE A 138 -19.97 18.14 -12.32
N LEU A 139 -20.20 19.01 -11.35
CA LEU A 139 -20.67 18.67 -10.00
C LEU A 139 -22.20 18.56 -9.89
N THR A 140 -22.96 19.13 -10.83
CA THR A 140 -24.41 19.01 -10.87
C THR A 140 -24.85 17.53 -10.84
N ASN A 141 -25.75 17.19 -9.93
CA ASN A 141 -26.27 15.84 -9.69
C ASN A 141 -25.19 14.81 -9.31
N ALA A 142 -24.09 15.24 -8.71
CA ALA A 142 -23.15 14.31 -8.13
C ALA A 142 -23.70 13.73 -6.82
N ASP A 143 -23.58 12.42 -6.64
CA ASP A 143 -23.92 11.74 -5.39
C ASP A 143 -22.71 11.67 -4.46
N VAL A 144 -21.51 11.58 -5.06
CA VAL A 144 -20.23 11.46 -4.34
C VAL A 144 -19.20 12.38 -4.97
N VAL A 145 -18.45 13.08 -4.13
CA VAL A 145 -17.28 13.88 -4.51
C VAL A 145 -16.08 13.38 -3.75
N ILE A 146 -15.04 12.93 -4.46
CA ILE A 146 -13.80 12.42 -3.88
C ILE A 146 -12.66 13.38 -4.24
N VAL A 147 -12.01 13.95 -3.23
CA VAL A 147 -10.87 14.86 -3.40
C VAL A 147 -9.58 14.03 -3.43
N SER A 148 -8.83 14.13 -4.53
CA SER A 148 -7.57 13.40 -4.78
C SER A 148 -6.54 14.33 -5.41
N VAL A 149 -6.31 15.47 -4.78
CA VAL A 149 -5.33 16.48 -5.18
C VAL A 149 -4.07 16.41 -4.28
N PRO A 150 -2.95 17.05 -4.65
CA PRO A 150 -1.79 17.16 -3.77
C PRO A 150 -2.13 17.75 -2.40
N ILE A 151 -1.35 17.39 -1.37
CA ILE A 151 -1.62 17.74 0.04
C ILE A 151 -1.75 19.25 0.21
N ASP A 152 -0.82 20.02 -0.34
CA ASP A 152 -0.75 21.49 -0.29
C ASP A 152 -1.97 22.18 -0.92
N HIS A 153 -2.64 21.54 -1.88
CA HIS A 153 -3.84 22.05 -2.55
C HIS A 153 -5.17 21.55 -1.95
N THR A 154 -5.12 20.60 -0.99
CA THR A 154 -6.33 19.92 -0.52
C THR A 154 -7.32 20.86 0.16
N LEU A 155 -6.86 21.69 1.12
CA LEU A 155 -7.74 22.58 1.87
C LEU A 155 -8.37 23.68 1.00
N GLU A 156 -7.60 24.24 0.06
CA GLU A 156 -8.10 25.21 -0.90
C GLU A 156 -9.14 24.57 -1.83
N THR A 157 -8.87 23.36 -2.32
CA THR A 157 -9.79 22.64 -3.18
C THR A 157 -11.11 22.33 -2.48
N ILE A 158 -11.06 21.89 -1.21
CA ILE A 158 -12.27 21.66 -0.41
C ILE A 158 -13.09 22.94 -0.24
N GLU A 159 -12.44 24.09 0.03
CA GLU A 159 -13.12 25.38 0.13
C GLU A 159 -13.79 25.78 -1.20
N ARG A 160 -13.08 25.58 -2.32
CA ARG A 160 -13.64 25.88 -3.67
C ARG A 160 -14.84 25.02 -4.04
N LEU A 161 -14.97 23.82 -3.48
CA LEU A 161 -16.12 22.94 -3.70
C LEU A 161 -17.38 23.41 -2.99
N LYS A 162 -17.26 24.19 -1.90
CA LYS A 162 -18.36 24.62 -1.03
C LYS A 162 -19.63 25.09 -1.77
N PRO A 163 -19.58 25.98 -2.79
CA PRO A 163 -20.77 26.47 -3.47
C PRO A 163 -21.50 25.39 -4.30
N TYR A 164 -20.88 24.26 -4.59
CA TYR A 164 -21.42 23.19 -5.43
C TYR A 164 -21.93 21.99 -4.60
N LEU A 165 -21.63 21.94 -3.28
CA LEU A 165 -21.98 20.82 -2.43
C LEU A 165 -23.44 20.93 -1.96
N THR A 166 -24.19 19.83 -2.07
CA THR A 166 -25.54 19.69 -1.53
C THR A 166 -25.57 18.65 -0.41
N GLU A 167 -26.47 18.78 0.55
CA GLU A 167 -26.54 17.90 1.74
C GLU A 167 -26.69 16.41 1.39
N ASN A 168 -27.18 16.11 0.19
CA ASN A 168 -27.33 14.72 -0.27
C ASN A 168 -26.03 14.08 -0.77
N MET A 169 -25.00 14.87 -1.03
CA MET A 169 -23.71 14.36 -1.49
C MET A 169 -22.92 13.71 -0.34
N LEU A 170 -22.10 12.74 -0.68
CA LEU A 170 -20.97 12.29 0.13
C LEU A 170 -19.71 13.06 -0.32
N LEU A 171 -19.05 13.72 0.61
CA LEU A 171 -17.72 14.33 0.39
C LEU A 171 -16.66 13.46 1.06
N ALA A 172 -15.68 12.99 0.27
CA ALA A 172 -14.57 12.20 0.75
C ALA A 172 -13.23 12.73 0.21
N ASP A 173 -12.12 12.38 0.86
CA ASP A 173 -10.77 12.67 0.40
C ASP A 173 -9.87 11.41 0.40
N LEU A 174 -8.76 11.47 -0.34
CA LEU A 174 -7.75 10.41 -0.40
C LEU A 174 -6.37 10.88 0.10
N THR A 175 -6.30 11.97 0.83
CA THR A 175 -5.05 12.60 1.28
C THR A 175 -4.30 11.75 2.31
N SER A 176 -2.98 11.90 2.38
CA SER A 176 -2.15 11.22 3.39
C SER A 176 -2.27 11.79 4.80
N VAL A 177 -2.89 12.96 4.95
CA VAL A 177 -3.19 13.61 6.23
C VAL A 177 -4.69 13.64 6.45
N LYS A 178 -5.14 13.52 7.71
CA LYS A 178 -6.59 13.38 7.98
C LYS A 178 -7.18 14.51 8.80
N ARG A 179 -6.48 15.02 9.80
CA ARG A 179 -7.04 15.99 10.75
C ARG A 179 -7.53 17.26 10.07
N SER A 180 -6.69 17.92 9.28
CA SER A 180 -7.05 19.19 8.64
C SER A 180 -8.03 19.03 7.48
N PRO A 181 -7.90 18.05 6.54
CA PRO A 181 -8.89 17.86 5.49
C PRO A 181 -10.27 17.45 6.03
N LEU A 182 -10.33 16.54 7.00
CA LEU A 182 -11.59 16.10 7.60
C LEU A 182 -12.31 17.27 8.29
N ALA A 183 -11.60 18.06 9.09
CA ALA A 183 -12.17 19.25 9.73
C ALA A 183 -12.67 20.25 8.70
N LYS A 184 -11.91 20.47 7.61
CA LYS A 184 -12.31 21.38 6.52
C LYS A 184 -13.54 20.88 5.78
N MET A 185 -13.63 19.58 5.46
CA MET A 185 -14.81 18.98 4.84
C MET A 185 -16.05 19.13 5.74
N LEU A 186 -15.92 18.91 7.04
CA LEU A 186 -17.00 19.08 8.02
C LEU A 186 -17.48 20.51 8.15
N ASP A 187 -16.60 21.50 7.96
CA ASP A 187 -16.93 22.93 7.98
C ASP A 187 -17.71 23.36 6.74
N VAL A 188 -17.26 22.96 5.55
CA VAL A 188 -17.83 23.43 4.29
C VAL A 188 -19.05 22.65 3.82
N HIS A 189 -19.22 21.40 4.29
CA HIS A 189 -20.26 20.49 3.85
C HIS A 189 -21.20 20.11 4.99
N LYS A 190 -22.50 19.99 4.71
CA LYS A 190 -23.54 19.60 5.70
C LYS A 190 -23.97 18.14 5.57
N GLY A 191 -23.67 17.48 4.46
CA GLY A 191 -23.98 16.08 4.20
C GLY A 191 -22.96 15.10 4.80
N ALA A 192 -22.90 13.91 4.23
CA ALA A 192 -21.97 12.86 4.66
C ALA A 192 -20.51 13.22 4.36
N VAL A 193 -19.61 12.93 5.30
CA VAL A 193 -18.18 13.24 5.19
C VAL A 193 -17.37 12.03 5.61
N LEU A 194 -16.35 11.67 4.80
CA LEU A 194 -15.48 10.52 5.02
C LEU A 194 -14.03 10.87 4.67
N GLY A 195 -13.11 10.68 5.61
CA GLY A 195 -11.67 10.74 5.35
C GLY A 195 -11.15 9.37 4.96
N LEU A 196 -10.42 9.25 3.84
CA LEU A 196 -9.77 8.03 3.39
C LEU A 196 -8.26 8.25 3.24
N HIS A 197 -7.46 7.24 3.58
CA HIS A 197 -6.03 7.23 3.29
C HIS A 197 -5.58 5.86 2.80
N PRO A 198 -5.34 5.69 1.49
CA PRO A 198 -4.71 4.49 0.94
C PRO A 198 -3.26 4.39 1.43
N MET A 199 -2.94 3.33 2.20
CA MET A 199 -1.59 3.09 2.72
C MET A 199 -0.65 2.45 1.67
N PHE A 200 -0.89 2.75 0.40
CA PHE A 200 -0.18 2.20 -0.75
C PHE A 200 -0.07 3.24 -1.86
N GLY A 201 0.94 3.06 -2.73
CA GLY A 201 1.10 3.89 -3.92
C GLY A 201 0.16 3.47 -5.05
N PRO A 202 0.01 4.30 -6.09
CA PRO A 202 -0.89 4.03 -7.23
C PRO A 202 -0.39 2.92 -8.17
N ASP A 203 0.81 2.42 -7.99
CA ASP A 203 1.50 1.42 -8.82
C ASP A 203 1.22 -0.04 -8.41
N ILE A 204 0.17 -0.27 -7.61
CA ILE A 204 -0.24 -1.62 -7.21
C ILE A 204 -0.94 -2.38 -8.34
N ALA A 205 -0.66 -3.68 -8.43
CA ALA A 205 -1.33 -4.57 -9.38
C ALA A 205 -2.77 -4.92 -8.95
N SER A 206 -3.04 -4.97 -7.65
CA SER A 206 -4.34 -5.29 -7.05
C SER A 206 -4.47 -4.62 -5.69
N MET A 207 -5.69 -4.31 -5.27
CA MET A 207 -6.00 -3.86 -3.90
C MET A 207 -6.00 -5.02 -2.88
N ALA A 208 -5.91 -6.27 -3.33
CA ALA A 208 -5.84 -7.41 -2.43
C ALA A 208 -4.69 -7.26 -1.43
N LYS A 209 -5.01 -7.39 -0.13
CA LYS A 209 -4.11 -7.22 1.01
C LYS A 209 -3.59 -5.79 1.26
N GLN A 210 -3.97 -4.82 0.44
CA GLN A 210 -3.64 -3.43 0.72
C GLN A 210 -4.45 -2.91 1.91
N VAL A 211 -3.87 -1.98 2.65
CA VAL A 211 -4.56 -1.33 3.78
C VAL A 211 -5.08 0.02 3.30
N LEU A 212 -6.35 0.28 3.59
CA LEU A 212 -6.96 1.59 3.45
C LEU A 212 -7.49 2.02 4.81
N VAL A 213 -7.00 3.14 5.30
CA VAL A 213 -7.45 3.74 6.55
C VAL A 213 -8.63 4.65 6.28
N HIS A 214 -9.62 4.65 7.17
CA HIS A 214 -10.68 5.65 7.16
C HIS A 214 -10.84 6.34 8.51
N CYS A 215 -11.23 7.61 8.45
CA CYS A 215 -11.60 8.43 9.58
C CYS A 215 -13.03 8.92 9.37
N ASP A 216 -13.91 8.60 10.31
CA ASP A 216 -15.30 8.99 10.24
C ASP A 216 -15.48 10.48 10.43
N GLY A 217 -16.28 11.09 9.57
CA GLY A 217 -16.69 12.48 9.68
C GLY A 217 -18.13 12.62 10.15
N ARG A 218 -19.09 12.47 9.24
CA ARG A 218 -20.52 12.65 9.52
C ARG A 218 -21.36 11.68 8.70
N PHE A 219 -22.44 11.12 9.30
CA PHE A 219 -23.43 10.25 8.66
C PHE A 219 -22.81 8.98 8.05
N SER A 220 -22.17 8.16 8.90
CA SER A 220 -21.45 6.94 8.49
C SER A 220 -22.33 5.97 7.72
N GLU A 221 -23.61 5.87 8.07
CA GLU A 221 -24.60 5.02 7.41
C GLU A 221 -24.79 5.34 5.91
N ARG A 222 -24.37 6.54 5.50
CA ARG A 222 -24.50 6.98 4.09
C ARG A 222 -23.30 6.61 3.23
N TYR A 223 -22.18 6.22 3.82
CA TYR A 223 -20.97 5.82 3.09
C TYR A 223 -20.48 4.41 3.41
N GLU A 224 -21.15 3.68 4.30
CA GLU A 224 -20.79 2.28 4.61
C GLU A 224 -20.67 1.42 3.35
N TRP A 225 -21.58 1.58 2.38
CA TRP A 225 -21.53 0.92 1.09
C TRP A 225 -20.20 1.15 0.34
N LEU A 226 -19.58 2.34 0.46
CA LEU A 226 -18.31 2.66 -0.20
C LEU A 226 -17.16 1.91 0.47
N LEU A 227 -17.16 1.82 1.79
CA LEU A 227 -16.18 1.02 2.53
C LEU A 227 -16.32 -0.47 2.20
N GLU A 228 -17.53 -1.00 2.15
CA GLU A 228 -17.81 -2.37 1.69
C GLU A 228 -17.38 -2.59 0.23
N GLN A 229 -17.63 -1.62 -0.64
CA GLN A 229 -17.17 -1.68 -2.03
C GLN A 229 -15.64 -1.78 -2.13
N ILE A 230 -14.92 -1.03 -1.31
CA ILE A 230 -13.46 -1.09 -1.23
C ILE A 230 -12.98 -2.43 -0.66
N GLN A 231 -13.70 -3.02 0.29
CA GLN A 231 -13.41 -4.38 0.78
C GLN A 231 -13.61 -5.44 -0.31
N ILE A 232 -14.64 -5.30 -1.15
CA ILE A 232 -14.83 -6.19 -2.32
C ILE A 232 -13.63 -6.11 -3.28
N TRP A 233 -13.01 -4.95 -3.45
CA TRP A 233 -11.76 -4.80 -4.23
C TRP A 233 -10.57 -5.52 -3.59
N GLY A 234 -10.72 -6.03 -2.36
CA GLY A 234 -9.71 -6.83 -1.64
C GLY A 234 -8.90 -6.03 -0.62
N ALA A 235 -9.17 -4.75 -0.43
CA ALA A 235 -8.49 -3.95 0.57
C ALA A 235 -8.96 -4.31 1.99
N LYS A 236 -8.02 -4.23 2.93
CA LYS A 236 -8.30 -4.29 4.37
C LYS A 236 -8.61 -2.89 4.87
N ILE A 237 -9.81 -2.69 5.39
CA ILE A 237 -10.24 -1.41 5.96
C ILE A 237 -9.81 -1.33 7.43
N TYR A 238 -9.25 -0.18 7.81
CA TYR A 238 -8.88 0.11 9.19
C TYR A 238 -9.44 1.47 9.61
N GLN A 239 -10.29 1.46 10.65
CA GLN A 239 -10.89 2.67 11.22
C GLN A 239 -9.99 3.24 12.30
N ILE A 240 -9.78 4.57 12.30
CA ILE A 240 -9.00 5.27 13.33
C ILE A 240 -9.49 6.72 13.44
N ASP A 241 -9.28 7.34 14.59
CA ASP A 241 -9.49 8.78 14.75
C ASP A 241 -8.46 9.60 13.93
N ALA A 242 -8.87 10.75 13.40
CA ALA A 242 -8.04 11.56 12.52
C ALA A 242 -6.77 12.12 13.22
N ALA A 243 -6.85 12.44 14.52
CA ALA A 243 -5.69 12.93 15.27
C ALA A 243 -4.72 11.79 15.57
N GLU A 244 -5.23 10.61 15.94
CA GLU A 244 -4.43 9.41 16.15
C GLU A 244 -3.80 8.94 14.83
N HIS A 245 -4.54 9.00 13.72
CA HIS A 245 -4.00 8.74 12.40
C HIS A 245 -2.77 9.62 12.12
N ASP A 246 -2.92 10.93 12.22
CA ASP A 246 -1.84 11.87 11.88
C ASP A 246 -0.65 11.74 12.84
N HIS A 247 -0.89 11.39 14.12
CA HIS A 247 0.18 11.05 15.05
C HIS A 247 0.97 9.83 14.55
N ASN A 248 0.30 8.75 14.18
CA ASN A 248 0.97 7.55 13.67
C ASN A 248 1.70 7.81 12.35
N MET A 249 1.15 8.65 11.46
CA MET A 249 1.79 9.01 10.18
C MET A 249 3.07 9.82 10.37
N THR A 250 3.25 10.51 11.50
CA THR A 250 4.52 11.16 11.83
C THR A 250 5.69 10.16 11.86
N TYR A 251 5.45 8.92 12.34
CA TYR A 251 6.46 7.85 12.37
C TYR A 251 6.47 7.02 11.08
N ILE A 252 5.29 6.59 10.61
CA ILE A 252 5.14 5.68 9.48
C ILE A 252 5.55 6.36 8.16
N GLN A 253 5.29 7.65 8.02
CA GLN A 253 5.55 8.39 6.79
C GLN A 253 6.64 9.45 6.97
N ALA A 254 6.43 10.48 7.78
CA ALA A 254 7.33 11.63 7.82
C ALA A 254 8.75 11.23 8.28
N LEU A 255 8.88 10.60 9.44
CA LEU A 255 10.17 10.17 9.99
C LEU A 255 10.87 9.16 9.07
N ARG A 256 10.14 8.14 8.60
CA ARG A 256 10.69 7.12 7.71
C ARG A 256 11.17 7.72 6.39
N HIS A 257 10.40 8.60 5.76
CA HIS A 257 10.79 9.22 4.49
C HIS A 257 11.96 10.17 4.68
N PHE A 258 11.95 10.96 5.76
CA PHE A 258 13.07 11.82 6.10
C PHE A 258 14.37 11.01 6.31
N SER A 259 14.32 9.93 7.07
CA SER A 259 15.50 9.08 7.31
C SER A 259 16.04 8.47 6.02
N THR A 260 15.14 8.01 5.14
CA THR A 260 15.53 7.48 3.82
C THR A 260 16.15 8.56 2.93
N PHE A 261 15.57 9.76 2.93
CA PHE A 261 16.11 10.93 2.22
C PHE A 261 17.49 11.32 2.77
N ALA A 262 17.64 11.42 4.08
CA ALA A 262 18.90 11.78 4.73
C ALA A 262 20.01 10.77 4.42
N ASN A 263 19.70 9.46 4.45
CA ASN A 263 20.65 8.41 4.08
C ASN A 263 21.09 8.53 2.61
N GLY A 264 20.17 8.73 1.68
CA GLY A 264 20.49 8.94 0.27
C GLY A 264 21.31 10.20 0.04
N LEU A 265 20.94 11.30 0.68
CA LEU A 265 21.68 12.57 0.64
C LEU A 265 23.09 12.42 1.23
N HIS A 266 23.26 11.67 2.33
CA HIS A 266 24.55 11.38 2.92
C HIS A 266 25.42 10.59 1.94
N LEU A 267 24.91 9.47 1.42
CA LEU A 267 25.66 8.62 0.48
C LEU A 267 26.08 9.37 -0.78
N SER A 268 25.24 10.25 -1.31
CA SER A 268 25.54 11.03 -2.53
C SER A 268 26.71 12.02 -2.35
N LYS A 269 27.03 12.38 -1.10
CA LYS A 269 28.13 13.29 -0.76
C LYS A 269 29.44 12.55 -0.43
N GLN A 270 29.42 11.21 -0.35
CA GLN A 270 30.60 10.43 -0.04
C GLN A 270 31.37 10.06 -1.31
N PRO A 271 32.69 9.86 -1.22
CA PRO A 271 33.54 9.45 -2.34
C PRO A 271 33.40 7.93 -2.61
N VAL A 272 32.17 7.45 -2.77
CA VAL A 272 31.87 6.03 -2.99
C VAL A 272 31.31 5.82 -4.40
N ASN A 273 31.64 4.65 -4.97
CA ASN A 273 31.10 4.25 -6.26
C ASN A 273 29.90 3.30 -6.06
N LEU A 274 28.74 3.71 -6.56
CA LEU A 274 27.49 2.94 -6.38
C LEU A 274 27.58 1.53 -6.97
N SER A 275 28.26 1.36 -8.13
CA SER A 275 28.45 0.03 -8.75
C SER A 275 29.28 -0.89 -7.87
N ASN A 276 30.31 -0.35 -7.20
CA ASN A 276 31.13 -1.12 -6.26
C ASN A 276 30.32 -1.48 -4.99
N LEU A 277 29.53 -0.54 -4.46
CA LEU A 277 28.66 -0.82 -3.32
C LEU A 277 27.66 -1.94 -3.65
N LEU A 278 27.06 -1.92 -4.84
CA LEU A 278 26.14 -2.97 -5.30
C LEU A 278 26.84 -4.31 -5.49
N ALA A 279 28.06 -4.33 -6.08
CA ALA A 279 28.82 -5.56 -6.30
C ALA A 279 29.23 -6.25 -4.99
N LEU A 280 29.56 -5.46 -3.96
CA LEU A 280 30.02 -5.94 -2.66
C LEU A 280 28.87 -6.09 -1.64
N SER A 281 27.63 -5.72 -2.02
CA SER A 281 26.51 -5.68 -1.10
C SER A 281 26.06 -7.05 -0.62
N SER A 282 25.79 -7.15 0.69
CA SER A 282 24.97 -8.24 1.22
C SER A 282 23.51 -8.09 0.71
N PRO A 283 22.70 -9.16 0.76
CA PRO A 283 21.27 -9.06 0.40
C PRO A 283 20.52 -7.97 1.19
N ILE A 284 20.82 -7.80 2.48
CA ILE A 284 20.23 -6.75 3.33
C ILE A 284 20.58 -5.37 2.80
N TYR A 285 21.87 -5.08 2.61
CA TYR A 285 22.32 -3.77 2.16
C TYR A 285 21.80 -3.43 0.76
N ARG A 286 21.70 -4.44 -0.13
CA ARG A 286 21.07 -4.26 -1.44
C ARG A 286 19.60 -3.86 -1.35
N LEU A 287 18.85 -4.48 -0.43
CA LEU A 287 17.46 -4.13 -0.19
C LEU A 287 17.33 -2.69 0.36
N GLU A 288 18.19 -2.30 1.29
CA GLU A 288 18.24 -0.93 1.80
C GLU A 288 18.53 0.09 0.69
N LEU A 289 19.53 -0.16 -0.14
CA LEU A 289 19.84 0.70 -1.29
C LEU A 289 18.68 0.77 -2.29
N ALA A 290 17.98 -0.34 -2.54
CA ALA A 290 16.82 -0.37 -3.42
C ALA A 290 15.67 0.48 -2.84
N MET A 291 15.45 0.46 -1.53
CA MET A 291 14.43 1.29 -0.87
C MET A 291 14.80 2.78 -0.89
N ILE A 292 16.08 3.11 -0.71
CA ILE A 292 16.57 4.49 -0.87
C ILE A 292 16.37 4.94 -2.34
N GLY A 293 16.83 4.16 -3.30
CA GLY A 293 16.69 4.48 -4.73
C GLY A 293 15.23 4.61 -5.17
N ARG A 294 14.33 3.78 -4.61
CA ARG A 294 12.88 3.87 -4.87
C ARG A 294 12.31 5.23 -4.46
N LEU A 295 12.74 5.81 -3.35
CA LEU A 295 12.28 7.13 -2.93
C LEU A 295 12.67 8.21 -3.94
N PHE A 296 13.94 8.22 -4.37
CA PHE A 296 14.46 9.20 -5.32
C PHE A 296 13.98 9.01 -6.77
N ALA A 297 13.38 7.88 -7.09
CA ALA A 297 12.75 7.64 -8.39
C ALA A 297 11.29 8.14 -8.46
N GLN A 298 10.77 8.72 -7.39
CA GLN A 298 9.38 9.19 -7.30
C GLN A 298 9.32 10.73 -7.26
N ASP A 299 8.11 11.28 -7.10
CA ASP A 299 7.87 12.72 -7.09
C ASP A 299 8.42 13.35 -5.80
N ALA A 300 9.38 14.25 -5.96
CA ALA A 300 10.02 14.93 -4.84
C ALA A 300 9.07 15.87 -4.08
N ALA A 301 8.11 16.51 -4.78
CA ALA A 301 7.15 17.41 -4.16
C ALA A 301 6.23 16.65 -3.19
N LEU A 302 5.73 15.48 -3.60
CA LEU A 302 4.91 14.63 -2.73
C LEU A 302 5.62 14.29 -1.40
N TYR A 303 6.92 13.95 -1.47
CA TYR A 303 7.67 13.61 -0.26
C TYR A 303 7.97 14.83 0.60
N ALA A 304 8.24 15.99 -0.02
CA ALA A 304 8.38 17.25 0.70
C ALA A 304 7.10 17.59 1.46
N ASP A 305 5.94 17.50 0.80
CA ASP A 305 4.64 17.75 1.40
C ASP A 305 4.37 16.81 2.60
N ILE A 306 4.62 15.50 2.45
CA ILE A 306 4.43 14.53 3.53
C ILE A 306 5.35 14.83 4.74
N ILE A 307 6.61 15.18 4.49
CA ILE A 307 7.59 15.42 5.57
C ILE A 307 7.33 16.76 6.27
N MET A 308 6.96 17.80 5.51
CA MET A 308 6.86 19.19 5.97
C MET A 308 5.44 19.63 6.32
N ASP A 309 4.43 18.75 6.21
CA ASP A 309 3.00 19.06 6.38
C ASP A 309 2.68 19.76 7.70
N LYS A 310 3.34 19.38 8.79
CA LYS A 310 3.03 19.88 10.14
C LYS A 310 4.28 20.01 11.03
N PRO A 311 4.25 20.94 12.01
CA PRO A 311 5.38 21.18 12.94
C PRO A 311 5.78 19.93 13.72
N GLU A 312 4.83 19.09 14.13
CA GLU A 312 5.08 17.87 14.92
C GLU A 312 6.00 16.86 14.19
N ASN A 313 6.04 16.90 12.86
CA ASN A 313 6.99 16.11 12.08
C ASN A 313 8.43 16.56 12.32
N LEU A 314 8.66 17.87 12.43
CA LEU A 314 9.98 18.42 12.76
C LEU A 314 10.45 18.00 14.15
N ASP A 315 9.56 18.04 15.15
CA ASP A 315 9.88 17.65 16.54
C ASP A 315 10.39 16.21 16.61
N VAL A 316 9.76 15.29 15.88
CA VAL A 316 10.18 13.88 15.83
C VAL A 316 11.49 13.70 15.07
N ILE A 317 11.72 14.47 14.01
CA ILE A 317 12.99 14.48 13.26
C ILE A 317 14.13 15.01 14.15
N GLU A 318 13.90 16.07 14.93
CA GLU A 318 14.88 16.60 15.88
C GLU A 318 15.17 15.60 17.01
N SER A 319 14.16 14.90 17.50
CA SER A 319 14.33 13.81 18.46
C SER A 319 15.19 12.66 17.88
N LEU A 320 14.99 12.28 16.62
CA LEU A 320 15.86 11.31 15.96
C LEU A 320 17.31 11.79 15.88
N LYS A 321 17.53 13.07 15.55
CA LYS A 321 18.88 13.67 15.54
C LYS A 321 19.55 13.54 16.91
N GLN A 322 18.83 13.84 18.02
CA GLN A 322 19.36 13.66 19.38
C GLN A 322 19.73 12.20 19.65
N THR A 323 18.89 11.26 19.21
CA THR A 323 19.17 9.81 19.33
C THR A 323 20.45 9.41 18.56
N TYR A 324 20.71 9.99 17.38
CA TYR A 324 21.99 9.79 16.69
C TYR A 324 23.18 10.34 17.49
N GLU A 325 23.03 11.51 18.09
CA GLU A 325 24.08 12.11 18.94
C GLU A 325 24.36 11.23 20.18
N GLU A 326 23.33 10.70 20.82
CA GLU A 326 23.45 9.75 21.93
C GLU A 326 24.15 8.45 21.50
N ALA A 327 23.77 7.89 20.35
CA ALA A 327 24.38 6.68 19.82
C ALA A 327 25.88 6.89 19.48
N LEU A 328 26.26 8.06 18.95
CA LEU A 328 27.66 8.41 18.67
C LEU A 328 28.50 8.43 19.93
N GLN A 329 27.95 8.83 21.09
CA GLN A 329 28.69 8.89 22.36
C GLN A 329 29.23 7.52 22.79
N PHE A 330 28.57 6.40 22.47
CA PHE A 330 29.09 5.06 22.75
C PHE A 330 30.43 4.85 22.04
N PHE A 331 30.56 5.30 20.80
CA PHE A 331 31.79 5.19 20.02
C PHE A 331 32.88 6.16 20.51
N GLU A 332 32.53 7.41 20.76
CA GLU A 332 33.46 8.43 21.24
C GLU A 332 34.08 8.09 22.60
N LYS A 333 33.29 7.49 23.49
CA LYS A 333 33.72 7.05 24.83
C LYS A 333 34.30 5.63 24.84
N GLY A 334 34.20 4.88 23.74
CA GLY A 334 34.56 3.46 23.72
C GLY A 334 33.67 2.60 24.62
N ASP A 335 32.45 3.06 24.92
CA ASP A 335 31.51 2.41 25.84
C ASP A 335 30.78 1.24 25.14
N ARG A 336 31.51 0.14 24.96
CA ARG A 336 30.97 -1.09 24.38
C ARG A 336 29.84 -1.68 25.21
N GLN A 337 29.92 -1.60 26.55
CA GLN A 337 28.88 -2.20 27.39
C GLN A 337 27.57 -1.39 27.31
N GLY A 338 27.64 -0.05 27.39
CA GLY A 338 26.49 0.81 27.20
C GLY A 338 25.78 0.58 25.86
N PHE A 339 26.54 0.39 24.77
CA PHE A 339 25.96 0.01 23.46
C PHE A 339 25.18 -1.32 23.52
N ILE A 340 25.76 -2.35 24.18
CA ILE A 340 25.12 -3.66 24.30
C ILE A 340 23.83 -3.55 25.14
N ASP A 341 23.87 -2.78 26.22
CA ASP A 341 22.72 -2.60 27.11
C ASP A 341 21.57 -1.84 26.38
N ALA A 342 21.91 -0.80 25.64
CA ALA A 342 20.94 -0.10 24.77
C ALA A 342 20.35 -1.03 23.71
N PHE A 343 21.16 -1.90 23.08
CA PHE A 343 20.68 -2.91 22.12
C PHE A 343 19.67 -3.86 22.77
N HIS A 344 19.91 -4.30 24.00
CA HIS A 344 18.98 -5.17 24.73
C HIS A 344 17.68 -4.45 25.08
N GLN A 345 17.72 -3.18 25.48
CA GLN A 345 16.51 -2.38 25.72
C GLN A 345 15.63 -2.28 24.47
N VAL A 346 16.22 -2.01 23.30
CA VAL A 346 15.49 -1.98 22.02
C VAL A 346 14.88 -3.35 21.70
N ARG A 347 15.63 -4.43 21.93
CA ARG A 347 15.14 -5.81 21.75
C ARG A 347 13.94 -6.12 22.65
N GLU A 348 13.99 -5.68 23.92
CA GLU A 348 12.87 -5.84 24.87
C GLU A 348 11.64 -5.06 24.41
N TRP A 349 11.83 -3.84 23.90
CA TRP A 349 10.74 -3.05 23.34
C TRP A 349 10.07 -3.73 22.12
N PHE A 350 10.84 -4.39 21.26
CA PHE A 350 10.28 -5.18 20.15
C PHE A 350 9.56 -6.44 20.65
N GLY A 351 9.95 -7.01 21.79
CA GLY A 351 9.35 -8.23 22.35
C GLY A 351 9.32 -9.38 21.34
N GLU A 352 8.15 -10.00 21.18
CA GLU A 352 7.94 -11.14 20.28
C GLU A 352 8.15 -10.76 18.79
N TYR A 353 7.91 -9.52 18.42
CA TYR A 353 8.10 -9.03 17.05
C TYR A 353 9.54 -9.17 16.57
N SER A 354 10.54 -9.16 17.47
CA SER A 354 11.94 -9.36 17.08
C SER A 354 12.15 -10.67 16.32
N ASN A 355 11.57 -11.76 16.80
CA ASN A 355 11.68 -13.09 16.18
C ASN A 355 10.82 -13.19 14.93
N GLN A 356 9.61 -12.63 14.96
CA GLN A 356 8.72 -12.58 13.79
C GLN A 356 9.40 -11.85 12.63
N PHE A 357 9.91 -10.64 12.85
CA PHE A 357 10.58 -9.85 11.81
C PHE A 357 11.87 -10.50 11.32
N LEU A 358 12.60 -11.22 12.18
CA LEU A 358 13.74 -12.00 11.75
C LEU A 358 13.34 -13.10 10.74
N GLN A 359 12.21 -13.76 10.95
CA GLN A 359 11.69 -14.77 10.02
C GLN A 359 11.18 -14.14 8.72
N GLU A 360 10.37 -13.08 8.80
CA GLU A 360 9.85 -12.37 7.65
C GLU A 360 10.99 -11.80 6.77
N SER A 361 12.00 -11.20 7.41
CA SER A 361 13.14 -10.65 6.68
C SER A 361 13.96 -11.73 5.97
N ARG A 362 14.13 -12.93 6.56
CA ARG A 362 14.79 -14.05 5.89
C ARG A 362 14.10 -14.44 4.59
N GLN A 363 12.76 -14.51 4.57
CA GLN A 363 11.99 -14.81 3.37
C GLN A 363 12.18 -13.74 2.28
N LEU A 364 12.11 -12.46 2.68
CA LEU A 364 12.32 -11.34 1.75
C LEU A 364 13.74 -11.35 1.15
N LEU A 365 14.75 -11.66 1.98
CA LEU A 365 16.15 -11.72 1.53
C LEU A 365 16.43 -12.87 0.58
N GLN A 366 15.80 -14.04 0.76
CA GLN A 366 15.85 -15.15 -0.19
C GLN A 366 15.30 -14.73 -1.55
N GLN A 367 14.10 -14.12 -1.59
CA GLN A 367 13.52 -13.62 -2.84
C GLN A 367 14.38 -12.53 -3.50
N ALA A 368 14.98 -11.63 -2.71
CA ALA A 368 15.89 -10.61 -3.23
C ALA A 368 17.19 -11.20 -3.82
N HIS A 369 17.62 -12.35 -3.31
CA HIS A 369 18.78 -13.08 -3.85
C HIS A 369 18.49 -13.66 -5.23
N ASP A 370 17.30 -14.24 -5.42
CA ASP A 370 16.86 -14.83 -6.71
C ASP A 370 16.75 -13.78 -7.83
N LEU A 371 16.57 -12.51 -7.48
CA LEU A 371 16.52 -11.39 -8.42
C LEU A 371 17.91 -10.87 -8.84
N ARG A 372 19.00 -11.42 -8.29
CA ARG A 372 20.36 -11.10 -8.75
C ARG A 372 20.55 -11.75 -10.13
N HIS A 373 20.46 -10.95 -11.17
CA HIS A 373 21.07 -11.31 -12.45
C HIS A 373 22.60 -11.10 -12.31
N VAL A 374 23.33 -12.19 -12.21
CA VAL A 374 24.80 -12.20 -12.21
C VAL A 374 25.28 -11.90 -13.61
#